data_bdf9329d9b70de3708c2be823388f28f
#
_entry.id   bdf9329d9b70de3708c2be823388f28f
#
_cell.length_a   1.000
_cell.length_b   1.000
_cell.length_c   1.000
_cell.angle_alpha   90.00
_cell.angle_beta   90.00
_cell.angle_gamma   90.00
#
_symmetry.space_group_name_H-M   'P 1'
#
loop_
_entity.id
_entity.type
_entity.pdbx_description
1 polymer ?
#
loop_
_entity_poly.entity_id
_entity_poly.type
_entity_poly.pdbx_seq_one_letter_code
_entity_poly.pdbx_strand_id
1 'polypeptide(L)'
;MKKVEQYCGPMRFAHRGMVQNAPENTLGAFEAAIEAGCEGIEIDIVASKDGQVIVAHDGNFTRMTCGHPNGGSNKFLKDMTADEICAVELPFANHLLDPELPKYSENEGLAILPFRVLGQETPYEIALQQDPRMTHLMTFAEFDAWFATRPENVTIEIEVKAPGIAKPLFDIIRAGKNANRYIVFSGVPAYNEELQALIRTEGKPEGLRMGANLRFMNDETRKAVEEWDLFEIGLNAECFTQEDVLWLKERGIAVLSNLGDYPAWWEKLVSMDVLGFKTNYVEAFTKWWLENHQ
;
A
#
# COMPACT_ATOMS: atom_id res chain seq x y z
N MET A 1 -1.67 13.67 15.12
CA MET A 1 -2.14 14.86 14.35
C MET A 1 -3.65 14.99 14.47
N LYS A 2 -4.22 16.21 14.41
CA LYS A 2 -5.67 16.37 14.33
C LYS A 2 -6.13 15.98 12.94
N LYS A 3 -7.20 15.17 12.84
CA LYS A 3 -7.88 14.86 11.60
C LYS A 3 -8.09 16.16 10.81
N VAL A 4 -7.66 16.20 9.56
CA VAL A 4 -7.85 17.38 8.70
C VAL A 4 -9.33 17.39 8.28
N GLU A 5 -10.18 18.05 9.05
CA GLU A 5 -11.64 18.07 8.87
C GLU A 5 -12.12 18.69 7.55
N GLN A 6 -11.22 19.24 6.73
CA GLN A 6 -11.56 19.98 5.50
C GLN A 6 -11.04 19.33 4.21
N TYR A 7 -10.41 18.16 4.31
CA TYR A 7 -9.93 17.49 3.10
C TYR A 7 -11.09 16.79 2.38
N CYS A 8 -11.27 17.11 1.10
CA CYS A 8 -12.29 16.51 0.21
C CYS A 8 -11.73 16.23 -1.20
N GLY A 9 -10.42 16.06 -1.31
CA GLY A 9 -9.72 15.71 -2.54
C GLY A 9 -9.76 14.21 -2.87
N PRO A 10 -8.94 13.75 -3.84
CA PRO A 10 -8.78 12.35 -4.17
C PRO A 10 -8.34 11.52 -2.95
N MET A 11 -8.72 10.25 -2.88
CA MET A 11 -8.32 9.38 -1.79
C MET A 11 -6.80 9.28 -1.69
N ARG A 12 -6.26 9.47 -0.48
CA ARG A 12 -4.84 9.33 -0.18
C ARG A 12 -4.59 7.94 0.35
N PHE A 13 -3.92 7.13 -0.47
CA PHE A 13 -3.47 5.81 -0.04
C PHE A 13 -2.04 5.92 0.49
N ALA A 14 -1.87 5.76 1.81
CA ALA A 14 -0.55 5.68 2.43
C ALA A 14 0.16 4.42 1.95
N HIS A 15 1.17 4.57 1.07
CA HIS A 15 1.93 3.48 0.46
C HIS A 15 2.72 2.73 1.52
N ARG A 16 2.31 1.48 1.80
CA ARG A 16 2.82 0.64 2.90
C ARG A 16 2.64 1.24 4.30
N GLY A 17 1.62 2.11 4.45
CA GLY A 17 1.39 2.94 5.62
C GLY A 17 2.17 4.25 5.61
N MET A 18 2.18 4.95 6.76
CA MET A 18 2.94 6.20 6.93
C MET A 18 4.42 5.89 7.23
N VAL A 19 5.17 5.60 6.17
CA VAL A 19 6.58 5.18 6.24
C VAL A 19 7.54 6.25 6.77
N GLN A 20 7.08 7.49 6.87
CA GLN A 20 7.81 8.57 7.54
C GLN A 20 7.78 8.44 9.08
N ASN A 21 6.83 7.67 9.62
CA ASN A 21 6.58 7.57 11.05
C ASN A 21 6.99 6.21 11.63
N ALA A 22 6.93 5.14 10.85
CA ALA A 22 7.24 3.79 11.29
C ALA A 22 7.75 2.92 10.10
N PRO A 23 8.34 1.75 10.37
CA PRO A 23 8.73 0.83 9.30
C PRO A 23 7.55 0.44 8.42
N GLU A 24 7.79 0.33 7.11
CA GLU A 24 6.77 -0.07 6.14
C GLU A 24 6.11 -1.40 6.50
N ASN A 25 4.83 -1.55 6.12
CA ASN A 25 4.07 -2.79 6.31
C ASN A 25 4.00 -3.27 7.78
N THR A 26 4.03 -2.33 8.74
CA THR A 26 3.86 -2.60 10.19
C THR A 26 2.61 -1.91 10.75
N LEU A 27 2.11 -2.39 11.89
CA LEU A 27 0.97 -1.73 12.57
C LEU A 27 1.29 -0.28 12.91
N GLY A 28 2.55 0.04 13.23
CA GLY A 28 2.96 1.42 13.49
C GLY A 28 2.72 2.35 12.31
N ALA A 29 3.07 1.92 11.08
CA ALA A 29 2.84 2.69 9.87
C ALA A 29 1.33 2.80 9.54
N PHE A 30 0.55 1.77 9.83
CA PHE A 30 -0.89 1.76 9.58
C PHE A 30 -1.67 2.62 10.58
N GLU A 31 -1.34 2.55 11.87
CA GLU A 31 -1.94 3.44 12.88
C GLU A 31 -1.66 4.91 12.57
N ALA A 32 -0.42 5.23 12.19
CA ALA A 32 -0.05 6.59 11.79
C ALA A 32 -0.86 7.06 10.57
N ALA A 33 -1.14 6.19 9.59
CA ALA A 33 -1.97 6.51 8.43
C ALA A 33 -3.43 6.82 8.84
N ILE A 34 -3.99 6.04 9.75
CA ILE A 34 -5.34 6.26 10.28
C ILE A 34 -5.39 7.57 11.07
N GLU A 35 -4.41 7.84 11.92
CA GLU A 35 -4.30 9.09 12.69
C GLU A 35 -4.14 10.32 11.79
N ALA A 36 -3.42 10.20 10.68
CA ALA A 36 -3.30 11.24 9.67
C ALA A 36 -4.60 11.46 8.87
N GLY A 37 -5.60 10.58 9.04
CA GLY A 37 -6.89 10.66 8.37
C GLY A 37 -6.82 10.25 6.90
N CYS A 38 -5.92 9.33 6.52
CA CYS A 38 -5.89 8.76 5.20
C CYS A 38 -7.19 8.00 4.90
N GLU A 39 -7.68 8.11 3.67
CA GLU A 39 -8.85 7.39 3.20
C GLU A 39 -8.51 5.94 2.82
N GLY A 40 -7.22 5.69 2.54
CA GLY A 40 -6.72 4.36 2.19
C GLY A 40 -5.32 4.08 2.73
N ILE A 41 -5.01 2.80 2.80
CA ILE A 41 -3.67 2.29 3.08
C ILE A 41 -3.40 1.22 2.02
N GLU A 42 -2.25 1.29 1.40
CA GLU A 42 -1.79 0.21 0.56
C GLU A 42 -0.84 -0.67 1.35
N ILE A 43 -0.96 -1.98 1.18
CA ILE A 43 -0.13 -3.00 1.79
C ILE A 43 0.29 -4.05 0.76
N ASP A 44 1.42 -4.67 1.00
CA ASP A 44 1.93 -5.76 0.17
C ASP A 44 1.80 -7.10 0.90
N ILE A 45 1.64 -8.20 0.16
CA ILE A 45 1.63 -9.53 0.74
C ILE A 45 2.51 -10.52 -0.02
N VAL A 46 3.22 -11.36 0.74
CA VAL A 46 4.07 -12.45 0.25
C VAL A 46 3.75 -13.76 0.97
N ALA A 47 4.39 -14.86 0.54
CA ALA A 47 4.25 -16.18 1.17
C ALA A 47 5.40 -16.49 2.13
N SER A 48 5.10 -17.10 3.28
CA SER A 48 6.07 -17.78 4.13
C SER A 48 6.27 -19.25 3.70
N LYS A 49 7.30 -19.92 4.24
CA LYS A 49 7.60 -21.33 4.00
C LYS A 49 6.45 -22.26 4.39
N ASP A 50 5.75 -21.95 5.46
CA ASP A 50 4.63 -22.71 6.00
C ASP A 50 3.27 -22.28 5.42
N GLY A 51 3.29 -21.50 4.31
CA GLY A 51 2.09 -21.16 3.54
C GLY A 51 1.23 -20.06 4.16
N GLN A 52 1.74 -19.33 5.16
CA GLN A 52 1.05 -18.17 5.71
C GLN A 52 1.18 -16.97 4.77
N VAL A 53 0.16 -16.13 4.72
CA VAL A 53 0.20 -14.83 4.03
C VAL A 53 0.83 -13.81 4.97
N ILE A 54 1.95 -13.23 4.57
CA ILE A 54 2.73 -12.25 5.34
C ILE A 54 2.54 -10.86 4.73
N VAL A 55 2.34 -9.86 5.57
CA VAL A 55 2.29 -8.45 5.15
C VAL A 55 3.72 -7.96 4.99
N ALA A 56 4.22 -7.92 3.76
CA ALA A 56 5.57 -7.50 3.40
C ALA A 56 5.71 -7.25 1.89
N HIS A 57 6.55 -6.31 1.49
CA HIS A 57 6.84 -6.03 0.08
C HIS A 57 7.94 -6.93 -0.49
N ASP A 58 9.09 -6.99 0.18
CA ASP A 58 10.27 -7.68 -0.32
C ASP A 58 10.26 -9.17 0.02
N GLY A 59 10.88 -9.95 -0.84
CA GLY A 59 11.09 -11.37 -0.58
C GLY A 59 12.18 -11.68 0.44
N ASN A 60 12.85 -10.68 1.03
CA ASN A 60 13.86 -10.81 2.09
C ASN A 60 13.99 -9.50 2.90
N PHE A 61 14.76 -9.55 3.99
CA PHE A 61 14.93 -8.41 4.89
C PHE A 61 16.03 -7.43 4.51
N THR A 62 16.79 -7.65 3.45
CA THR A 62 18.03 -6.90 3.17
C THR A 62 17.80 -5.39 3.10
N ARG A 63 16.80 -4.94 2.34
CA ARG A 63 16.46 -3.53 2.22
C ARG A 63 15.84 -2.99 3.53
N MET A 64 14.85 -3.70 4.08
CA MET A 64 14.11 -3.27 5.26
C MET A 64 14.98 -3.14 6.52
N THR A 65 16.10 -3.83 6.57
CA THR A 65 17.04 -3.78 7.69
C THR A 65 18.31 -2.99 7.39
N CYS A 66 18.41 -2.32 6.26
CA CYS A 66 19.61 -1.60 5.78
C CYS A 66 20.88 -2.48 5.79
N GLY A 67 20.75 -3.80 5.58
CA GLY A 67 21.88 -4.72 5.69
C GLY A 67 22.46 -4.84 7.12
N HIS A 68 21.71 -4.39 8.15
CA HIS A 68 22.15 -4.48 9.54
C HIS A 68 22.45 -5.95 9.91
N PRO A 69 23.60 -6.28 10.52
CA PRO A 69 24.00 -7.66 10.81
C PRO A 69 23.02 -8.41 11.72
N ASN A 70 22.24 -7.71 12.54
CA ASN A 70 21.18 -8.27 13.38
C ASN A 70 19.81 -8.23 12.68
N GLY A 71 19.73 -7.71 11.48
CA GLY A 71 18.49 -7.41 10.74
C GLY A 71 17.98 -8.55 9.89
N GLY A 72 18.11 -9.77 10.37
CA GLY A 72 17.65 -10.93 9.61
C GLY A 72 18.69 -11.36 8.57
N SER A 73 18.70 -12.63 8.30
CA SER A 73 19.56 -13.23 7.29
C SER A 73 19.12 -12.77 5.90
N ASN A 74 20.01 -12.83 4.91
CA ASN A 74 19.66 -12.76 3.48
C ASN A 74 18.73 -13.91 3.03
N LYS A 75 18.10 -14.62 3.97
CA LYS A 75 17.13 -15.67 3.68
C LYS A 75 15.91 -15.04 3.02
N PHE A 76 15.37 -15.74 2.04
CA PHE A 76 14.09 -15.39 1.46
C PHE A 76 12.96 -15.72 2.44
N LEU A 77 11.95 -14.85 2.53
CA LEU A 77 10.78 -15.06 3.39
C LEU A 77 10.07 -16.38 3.08
N LYS A 78 10.03 -16.78 1.81
CA LYS A 78 9.50 -18.09 1.38
C LYS A 78 10.24 -19.31 1.97
N ASP A 79 11.44 -19.12 2.53
CA ASP A 79 12.25 -20.17 3.15
C ASP A 79 12.21 -20.08 4.70
N MET A 80 11.46 -19.11 5.26
CA MET A 80 11.24 -18.88 6.69
C MET A 80 9.79 -19.17 7.06
N THR A 81 9.54 -19.66 8.26
CA THR A 81 8.18 -19.75 8.81
C THR A 81 7.65 -18.38 9.18
N ALA A 82 6.31 -18.26 9.32
CA ALA A 82 5.70 -17.00 9.74
C ALA A 82 6.26 -16.52 11.09
N ASP A 83 6.44 -17.44 12.06
CA ASP A 83 7.01 -17.11 13.36
C ASP A 83 8.44 -16.57 13.26
N GLU A 84 9.28 -17.17 12.39
CA GLU A 84 10.65 -16.69 12.14
C GLU A 84 10.65 -15.29 11.50
N ILE A 85 9.70 -15.02 10.60
CA ILE A 85 9.57 -13.71 9.93
C ILE A 85 9.10 -12.65 10.93
N CYS A 86 8.03 -12.95 11.69
CA CYS A 86 7.42 -12.01 12.62
C CYS A 86 8.28 -11.74 13.86
N ALA A 87 9.33 -12.55 14.11
CA ALA A 87 10.29 -12.31 15.18
C ALA A 87 11.38 -11.27 14.83
N VAL A 88 11.46 -10.83 13.56
CA VAL A 88 12.49 -9.88 13.12
C VAL A 88 12.01 -8.44 13.39
N GLU A 89 12.73 -7.74 14.26
CA GLU A 89 12.52 -6.31 14.48
C GLU A 89 13.07 -5.49 13.32
N LEU A 90 12.22 -4.62 12.76
CA LEU A 90 12.63 -3.71 11.70
C LEU A 90 13.17 -2.42 12.31
N PRO A 91 14.35 -1.96 11.85
CA PRO A 91 14.88 -0.68 12.31
C PRO A 91 14.00 0.47 11.84
N PHE A 92 14.01 1.54 12.60
CA PHE A 92 13.38 2.79 12.25
C PHE A 92 14.17 3.50 11.14
N ALA A 93 14.30 2.87 9.99
CA ALA A 93 14.93 3.46 8.84
C ALA A 93 13.89 3.54 7.72
N ASN A 94 13.76 4.72 7.14
CA ASN A 94 12.83 4.94 6.05
C ASN A 94 13.50 4.60 4.72
N HIS A 95 13.37 3.34 4.31
CA HIS A 95 14.01 2.81 3.10
C HIS A 95 13.32 3.21 1.81
N LEU A 96 12.07 3.66 1.88
CA LEU A 96 11.34 4.15 0.73
C LEU A 96 11.75 5.57 0.37
N LEU A 97 12.29 6.29 1.33
CA LEU A 97 12.91 7.60 1.14
C LEU A 97 14.41 7.40 0.90
N ASP A 98 14.76 6.67 -0.15
CA ASP A 98 16.13 6.37 -0.51
C ASP A 98 16.94 7.68 -0.69
N PRO A 99 18.02 7.88 0.08
CA PRO A 99 18.87 9.03 -0.09
C PRO A 99 19.59 9.06 -1.45
N GLU A 100 19.60 7.97 -2.21
CA GLU A 100 20.07 7.95 -3.59
C GLU A 100 19.04 8.49 -4.60
N LEU A 101 17.81 8.82 -4.13
CA LEU A 101 16.80 9.51 -4.93
C LEU A 101 16.63 11.01 -4.57
N PRO A 102 17.69 11.76 -4.21
CA PRO A 102 17.57 13.19 -3.91
C PRO A 102 17.07 14.03 -5.09
N LYS A 103 17.13 13.46 -6.30
CA LYS A 103 16.63 14.12 -7.52
C LYS A 103 15.15 14.49 -7.46
N TYR A 104 14.37 13.80 -6.65
CA TYR A 104 12.94 14.07 -6.53
C TYR A 104 12.66 15.22 -5.58
N SER A 105 13.34 15.26 -4.42
CA SER A 105 13.15 16.32 -3.44
C SER A 105 13.71 17.66 -3.91
N GLU A 106 14.86 17.67 -4.58
CA GLU A 106 15.49 18.91 -5.09
C GLU A 106 14.70 19.51 -6.24
N ASN A 107 14.16 18.68 -7.15
CA ASN A 107 13.40 19.14 -8.31
C ASN A 107 11.96 19.52 -7.98
N GLU A 108 11.40 18.95 -6.91
CA GLU A 108 9.97 19.03 -6.60
C GLU A 108 9.69 19.82 -5.31
N GLY A 109 10.73 20.29 -4.63
CA GLY A 109 10.58 21.07 -3.39
C GLY A 109 10.12 20.25 -2.18
N LEU A 110 10.08 18.93 -2.29
CA LEU A 110 9.83 18.03 -1.17
C LEU A 110 11.13 17.81 -0.40
N ALA A 111 11.16 18.23 0.85
CA ALA A 111 12.24 17.81 1.74
C ALA A 111 12.10 16.31 1.97
N ILE A 112 13.08 15.53 1.53
CA ILE A 112 13.29 14.19 2.11
C ILE A 112 13.55 14.46 3.58
N LEU A 113 12.61 14.04 4.41
CA LEU A 113 12.79 14.18 5.84
C LEU A 113 14.03 13.37 6.20
N PRO A 114 15.05 14.00 6.80
CA PRO A 114 16.26 13.29 7.15
C PRO A 114 15.87 12.09 8.01
N PHE A 115 16.53 10.97 7.76
CA PHE A 115 16.60 9.91 8.74
C PHE A 115 16.78 10.55 10.10
N ARG A 116 15.97 10.13 11.03
CA ARG A 116 16.03 10.55 12.41
C ARG A 116 17.43 10.86 12.88
N VAL A 117 17.59 12.00 13.50
CA VAL A 117 18.78 12.27 14.31
C VAL A 117 18.74 11.27 15.48
N LEU A 118 19.62 10.28 15.43
CA LEU A 118 19.81 9.31 16.52
C LEU A 118 19.87 10.04 17.86
N GLY A 119 18.95 9.71 18.76
CA GLY A 119 18.92 10.23 20.13
C GLY A 119 17.80 11.22 20.46
N GLN A 120 16.87 11.48 19.54
CA GLN A 120 15.63 12.22 19.84
C GLN A 120 14.41 11.30 19.61
N GLU A 121 14.02 10.56 20.64
CA GLU A 121 12.80 9.75 20.61
C GLU A 121 11.56 10.65 20.71
N THR A 122 10.63 10.51 19.77
CA THR A 122 9.31 11.13 19.86
C THR A 122 8.41 10.31 20.80
N PRO A 123 7.33 10.87 21.37
CA PRO A 123 6.35 10.10 22.13
C PRO A 123 5.78 8.91 21.37
N TYR A 124 5.68 9.01 20.04
CA TYR A 124 5.22 7.95 19.17
C TYR A 124 6.22 6.77 19.12
N GLU A 125 7.51 7.06 19.12
CA GLU A 125 8.57 6.06 19.16
C GLU A 125 8.61 5.27 20.45
N ILE A 126 8.35 5.97 21.56
CA ILE A 126 8.25 5.34 22.87
C ILE A 126 7.04 4.38 22.89
N ALA A 127 5.91 4.79 22.28
CA ALA A 127 4.73 3.93 22.16
C ALA A 127 4.99 2.71 21.23
N LEU A 128 5.75 2.87 20.15
CA LEU A 128 6.13 1.78 19.25
C LEU A 128 6.98 0.73 19.95
N GLN A 129 7.87 1.10 20.84
CA GLN A 129 8.71 0.18 21.60
C GLN A 129 7.91 -0.68 22.61
N GLN A 130 6.68 -0.30 22.94
CA GLN A 130 5.84 -1.03 23.90
C GLN A 130 5.05 -2.19 23.25
N ASP A 131 4.83 -2.17 21.93
CA ASP A 131 4.15 -3.24 21.20
C ASP A 131 5.04 -3.72 20.03
N PRO A 132 5.58 -4.94 20.08
CA PRO A 132 6.42 -5.47 19.00
C PRO A 132 5.79 -5.39 17.60
N ARG A 133 4.46 -5.50 17.50
CA ARG A 133 3.75 -5.42 16.21
C ARG A 133 3.90 -4.06 15.52
N MET A 134 4.30 -3.04 16.26
CA MET A 134 4.54 -1.71 15.72
C MET A 134 5.81 -1.62 14.86
N THR A 135 6.75 -2.55 15.05
CA THR A 135 8.05 -2.59 14.38
C THR A 135 8.38 -3.93 13.73
N HIS A 136 7.46 -4.89 13.75
CA HIS A 136 7.63 -6.21 13.17
C HIS A 136 6.62 -6.43 12.03
N LEU A 137 6.98 -7.29 11.09
CA LEU A 137 6.02 -7.82 10.12
C LEU A 137 4.98 -8.69 10.84
N MET A 138 3.85 -8.92 10.18
CA MET A 138 2.77 -9.74 10.72
C MET A 138 2.16 -10.62 9.63
N THR A 139 1.39 -11.61 10.04
CA THR A 139 0.54 -12.35 9.12
C THR A 139 -0.66 -11.49 8.68
N PHE A 140 -1.18 -11.74 7.49
CA PHE A 140 -2.40 -11.06 7.03
C PHE A 140 -3.62 -11.39 7.92
N ALA A 141 -3.65 -12.58 8.53
CA ALA A 141 -4.71 -12.93 9.49
C ALA A 141 -4.68 -12.03 10.75
N GLU A 142 -3.49 -11.73 11.28
CA GLU A 142 -3.34 -10.78 12.39
C GLU A 142 -3.69 -9.35 11.97
N PHE A 143 -3.30 -8.95 10.76
CA PHE A 143 -3.69 -7.67 10.17
C PHE A 143 -5.22 -7.56 10.03
N ASP A 144 -5.90 -8.56 9.46
CA ASP A 144 -7.36 -8.55 9.28
C ASP A 144 -8.10 -8.45 10.62
N ALA A 145 -7.65 -9.21 11.64
CA ALA A 145 -8.20 -9.15 12.99
C ALA A 145 -8.03 -7.77 13.63
N TRP A 146 -6.86 -7.15 13.50
CA TRP A 146 -6.60 -5.79 13.95
C TRP A 146 -7.46 -4.78 13.19
N PHE A 147 -7.52 -4.87 11.85
CA PHE A 147 -8.25 -3.95 11.00
C PHE A 147 -9.75 -3.95 11.25
N ALA A 148 -10.32 -5.09 11.68
CA ALA A 148 -11.73 -5.20 12.07
C ALA A 148 -12.12 -4.28 13.25
N THR A 149 -11.13 -3.76 13.99
CA THR A 149 -11.34 -2.84 15.12
C THR A 149 -11.11 -1.37 14.74
N ARG A 150 -10.79 -1.09 13.48
CA ARG A 150 -10.46 0.26 12.99
C ARG A 150 -11.67 0.94 12.32
N PRO A 151 -11.63 2.28 12.13
CA PRO A 151 -12.74 3.03 11.51
C PRO A 151 -13.17 2.41 10.18
N GLU A 152 -14.48 2.30 9.94
CA GLU A 152 -15.05 1.63 8.76
C GLU A 152 -14.79 2.35 7.43
N ASN A 153 -14.43 3.62 7.48
CA ASN A 153 -14.21 4.46 6.29
C ASN A 153 -12.80 4.36 5.68
N VAL A 154 -11.95 3.49 6.23
CA VAL A 154 -10.60 3.26 5.66
C VAL A 154 -10.66 2.06 4.70
N THR A 155 -10.10 2.23 3.51
CA THR A 155 -9.95 1.19 2.49
C THR A 155 -8.53 0.64 2.52
N ILE A 156 -8.36 -0.66 2.37
CA ILE A 156 -7.04 -1.29 2.21
C ILE A 156 -6.90 -1.80 0.78
N GLU A 157 -5.86 -1.36 0.11
CA GLU A 157 -5.42 -1.90 -1.17
C GLU A 157 -4.31 -2.93 -0.91
N ILE A 158 -4.51 -4.17 -1.36
CA ILE A 158 -3.65 -5.32 -1.06
C ILE A 158 -2.94 -5.76 -2.32
N GLU A 159 -1.64 -5.52 -2.43
CA GLU A 159 -0.83 -5.96 -3.56
C GLU A 159 -0.29 -7.38 -3.35
N VAL A 160 -0.66 -8.30 -4.22
CA VAL A 160 -0.14 -9.68 -4.24
C VAL A 160 1.24 -9.69 -4.89
N LYS A 161 2.29 -10.04 -4.12
CA LYS A 161 3.70 -10.07 -4.56
C LYS A 161 4.28 -11.47 -4.72
N ALA A 162 3.52 -12.51 -4.44
CA ALA A 162 3.98 -13.89 -4.55
C ALA A 162 2.93 -14.78 -5.21
N PRO A 163 3.34 -15.82 -5.97
CA PRO A 163 2.41 -16.80 -6.52
C PRO A 163 1.85 -17.72 -5.44
N GLY A 164 0.68 -18.31 -5.69
CA GLY A 164 0.09 -19.35 -4.84
C GLY A 164 -0.55 -18.85 -3.54
N ILE A 165 -0.60 -17.53 -3.31
CA ILE A 165 -1.22 -16.97 -2.09
C ILE A 165 -2.64 -16.45 -2.31
N ALA A 166 -3.14 -16.44 -3.54
CA ALA A 166 -4.48 -15.96 -3.84
C ALA A 166 -5.56 -16.72 -3.06
N LYS A 167 -5.49 -18.06 -3.00
CA LYS A 167 -6.47 -18.86 -2.27
C LYS A 167 -6.36 -18.68 -0.75
N PRO A 168 -5.19 -18.81 -0.09
CA PRO A 168 -5.07 -18.51 1.34
C PRO A 168 -5.55 -17.11 1.70
N LEU A 169 -5.26 -16.09 0.88
CA LEU A 169 -5.76 -14.73 1.06
C LEU A 169 -7.29 -14.69 1.04
N PHE A 170 -7.93 -15.27 0.00
CA PHE A 170 -9.39 -15.27 -0.12
C PHE A 170 -10.06 -16.05 1.01
N ASP A 171 -9.44 -17.12 1.51
CA ASP A 171 -9.96 -17.88 2.64
C ASP A 171 -9.96 -17.05 3.93
N ILE A 172 -8.90 -16.27 4.19
CA ILE A 172 -8.84 -15.34 5.33
C ILE A 172 -9.91 -14.24 5.17
N ILE A 173 -10.03 -13.63 3.98
CA ILE A 173 -11.01 -12.57 3.72
C ILE A 173 -12.45 -13.09 3.88
N ARG A 174 -12.75 -14.31 3.43
CA ARG A 174 -14.08 -14.95 3.60
C ARG A 174 -14.42 -15.20 5.07
N ALA A 175 -13.43 -15.57 5.87
CA ALA A 175 -13.60 -15.80 7.30
C ALA A 175 -13.71 -14.49 8.11
N GLY A 176 -13.16 -13.41 7.59
CA GLY A 176 -13.15 -12.09 8.21
C GLY A 176 -14.43 -11.28 8.01
N LYS A 177 -14.39 -10.01 8.40
CA LYS A 177 -15.53 -9.07 8.31
C LYS A 177 -15.21 -7.83 7.44
N ASN A 178 -14.01 -7.78 6.86
CA ASN A 178 -13.49 -6.58 6.21
C ASN A 178 -13.55 -6.63 4.69
N ALA A 179 -14.12 -7.67 4.07
CA ALA A 179 -14.08 -7.91 2.62
C ALA A 179 -14.48 -6.66 1.79
N ASN A 180 -15.54 -5.95 2.22
CA ASN A 180 -16.02 -4.74 1.55
C ASN A 180 -15.09 -3.51 1.68
N ARG A 181 -14.05 -3.63 2.52
CA ARG A 181 -13.03 -2.59 2.74
C ARG A 181 -11.73 -2.91 2.00
N TYR A 182 -11.66 -4.04 1.31
CA TYR A 182 -10.46 -4.50 0.60
C TYR A 182 -10.59 -4.32 -0.90
N ILE A 183 -9.44 -4.00 -1.52
CA ILE A 183 -9.20 -4.06 -2.96
C ILE A 183 -7.97 -4.94 -3.14
N VAL A 184 -8.09 -6.06 -3.83
CA VAL A 184 -6.97 -6.99 -4.07
C VAL A 184 -6.49 -6.84 -5.51
N PHE A 185 -5.21 -6.67 -5.70
CA PHE A 185 -4.59 -6.46 -7.01
C PHE A 185 -3.17 -7.03 -7.06
N SER A 186 -2.56 -7.02 -8.22
CA SER A 186 -1.12 -7.22 -8.40
C SER A 186 -0.54 -6.32 -9.49
N GLY A 187 0.74 -5.97 -9.37
CA GLY A 187 1.56 -5.37 -10.44
C GLY A 187 2.18 -6.41 -11.38
N VAL A 188 1.95 -7.70 -11.13
CA VAL A 188 2.48 -8.82 -11.92
C VAL A 188 1.33 -9.48 -12.69
N PRO A 189 1.33 -9.46 -14.03
CA PRO A 189 0.23 -10.00 -14.83
C PRO A 189 -0.15 -11.44 -14.48
N ALA A 190 0.84 -12.31 -14.25
CA ALA A 190 0.60 -13.72 -13.90
C ALA A 190 -0.15 -13.88 -12.57
N TYR A 191 0.04 -12.99 -11.60
CA TYR A 191 -0.68 -13.05 -10.32
C TYR A 191 -2.11 -12.50 -10.45
N ASN A 192 -2.32 -11.51 -11.32
CA ASN A 192 -3.68 -11.08 -11.66
C ASN A 192 -4.45 -12.21 -12.37
N GLU A 193 -3.84 -12.96 -13.27
CA GLU A 193 -4.45 -14.14 -13.91
C GLU A 193 -4.78 -15.24 -12.87
N GLU A 194 -3.92 -15.47 -11.88
CA GLU A 194 -4.18 -16.41 -10.78
C GLU A 194 -5.42 -15.97 -9.97
N LEU A 195 -5.51 -14.68 -9.61
CA LEU A 195 -6.65 -14.11 -8.92
C LEU A 195 -7.94 -14.25 -9.74
N GLN A 196 -7.91 -13.90 -11.03
CA GLN A 196 -9.05 -14.02 -11.92
C GLN A 196 -9.46 -15.48 -12.16
N ALA A 197 -8.51 -16.41 -12.24
CA ALA A 197 -8.78 -17.83 -12.36
C ALA A 197 -9.49 -18.36 -11.10
N LEU A 198 -9.05 -17.93 -9.92
CA LEU A 198 -9.68 -18.30 -8.65
C LEU A 198 -11.10 -17.75 -8.55
N ILE A 199 -11.35 -16.51 -8.98
CA ILE A 199 -12.68 -15.91 -9.03
C ILE A 199 -13.61 -16.73 -9.95
N ARG A 200 -13.14 -17.16 -11.10
CA ARG A 200 -13.93 -17.98 -12.03
C ARG A 200 -14.27 -19.35 -11.51
N THR A 201 -13.41 -19.94 -10.67
CA THR A 201 -13.57 -21.33 -10.18
C THR A 201 -14.26 -21.43 -8.82
N GLU A 202 -13.95 -20.54 -7.89
CA GLU A 202 -14.44 -20.58 -6.50
C GLU A 202 -15.31 -19.38 -6.12
N GLY A 203 -15.42 -18.39 -6.98
CA GLY A 203 -16.08 -17.12 -6.69
C GLY A 203 -15.21 -16.19 -5.82
N LYS A 204 -15.53 -14.91 -5.86
CA LYS A 204 -14.93 -13.86 -5.06
C LYS A 204 -15.54 -13.80 -3.66
N PRO A 205 -14.80 -13.52 -2.58
CA PRO A 205 -15.39 -13.15 -1.30
C PRO A 205 -16.42 -12.04 -1.46
N GLU A 206 -17.58 -12.18 -0.78
CA GLU A 206 -18.66 -11.20 -0.88
C GLU A 206 -18.20 -9.82 -0.42
N GLY A 207 -18.46 -8.80 -1.23
CA GLY A 207 -18.05 -7.43 -0.96
C GLY A 207 -16.61 -7.09 -1.37
N LEU A 208 -15.75 -8.08 -1.65
CA LEU A 208 -14.38 -7.83 -2.09
C LEU A 208 -14.36 -7.12 -3.45
N ARG A 209 -13.51 -6.12 -3.57
CA ARG A 209 -13.21 -5.43 -4.84
C ARG A 209 -11.89 -5.91 -5.40
N MET A 210 -11.78 -5.93 -6.72
CA MET A 210 -10.57 -6.33 -7.42
C MET A 210 -9.95 -5.15 -8.15
N GLY A 211 -8.64 -5.10 -8.20
CA GLY A 211 -7.88 -4.15 -8.99
C GLY A 211 -6.82 -4.85 -9.83
N ALA A 212 -6.11 -4.06 -10.64
CA ALA A 212 -4.91 -4.49 -11.36
C ALA A 212 -3.96 -3.30 -11.54
N ASN A 213 -2.69 -3.45 -11.21
CA ASN A 213 -1.69 -2.42 -11.49
C ASN A 213 -1.07 -2.67 -12.86
N LEU A 214 -1.65 -2.06 -13.89
CA LEU A 214 -1.27 -2.24 -15.30
C LEU A 214 -0.31 -1.16 -15.80
N ARG A 215 -0.13 -0.09 -15.05
CA ARG A 215 0.82 1.03 -15.26
C ARG A 215 0.56 1.89 -16.49
N PHE A 216 0.16 1.32 -17.62
CA PHE A 216 0.00 2.00 -18.91
C PHE A 216 -1.38 1.74 -19.50
N MET A 217 -1.94 2.72 -20.22
CA MET A 217 -3.11 2.50 -21.08
C MET A 217 -2.65 2.07 -22.47
N ASN A 218 -2.80 0.77 -22.75
CA ASN A 218 -2.47 0.14 -24.02
C ASN A 218 -3.52 -0.94 -24.39
N ASP A 219 -3.33 -1.64 -25.50
CA ASP A 219 -4.28 -2.67 -25.95
C ASP A 219 -4.41 -3.85 -24.97
N GLU A 220 -3.33 -4.22 -24.28
CA GLU A 220 -3.34 -5.28 -23.27
C GLU A 220 -4.18 -4.84 -22.05
N THR A 221 -4.02 -3.60 -21.61
CA THR A 221 -4.84 -3.02 -20.54
C THR A 221 -6.31 -2.97 -20.92
N ARG A 222 -6.62 -2.52 -22.14
CA ARG A 222 -8.00 -2.48 -22.66
C ARG A 222 -8.63 -3.86 -22.69
N LYS A 223 -7.86 -4.88 -23.11
CA LYS A 223 -8.29 -6.27 -23.09
C LYS A 223 -8.54 -6.78 -21.68
N ALA A 224 -7.63 -6.51 -20.72
CA ALA A 224 -7.82 -6.90 -19.33
C ALA A 224 -9.09 -6.29 -18.72
N VAL A 225 -9.38 -5.03 -19.03
CA VAL A 225 -10.63 -4.34 -18.63
C VAL A 225 -11.89 -5.05 -19.11
N GLU A 226 -11.87 -5.62 -20.30
CA GLU A 226 -13.03 -6.33 -20.88
C GLU A 226 -13.17 -7.77 -20.33
N GLU A 227 -12.07 -8.39 -19.87
CA GLU A 227 -12.03 -9.81 -19.50
C GLU A 227 -12.03 -10.06 -17.97
N TRP A 228 -11.59 -9.09 -17.17
CA TRP A 228 -11.41 -9.26 -15.73
C TRP A 228 -12.51 -8.57 -14.92
N ASP A 229 -12.81 -9.14 -13.75
CA ASP A 229 -13.65 -8.47 -12.74
C ASP A 229 -12.80 -7.40 -12.05
N LEU A 230 -12.97 -6.14 -12.45
CA LEU A 230 -12.20 -5.01 -11.94
C LEU A 230 -13.11 -3.92 -11.39
N PHE A 231 -12.74 -3.36 -10.26
CA PHE A 231 -13.25 -2.14 -9.67
C PHE A 231 -12.33 -0.96 -9.98
N GLU A 232 -11.01 -1.22 -10.03
CA GLU A 232 -10.00 -0.19 -10.27
C GLU A 232 -8.83 -0.68 -11.12
N ILE A 233 -8.11 0.29 -11.70
CA ILE A 233 -6.83 0.09 -12.38
C ILE A 233 -5.79 1.04 -11.83
N GLY A 234 -4.62 0.49 -11.46
CA GLY A 234 -3.41 1.24 -11.15
C GLY A 234 -2.69 1.70 -12.41
N LEU A 235 -2.54 3.01 -12.59
CA LEU A 235 -1.83 3.61 -13.73
C LEU A 235 -0.76 4.59 -13.23
N ASN A 236 0.37 4.66 -13.93
CA ASN A 236 1.37 5.70 -13.66
C ASN A 236 0.86 7.06 -14.13
N ALA A 237 1.08 8.09 -13.31
CA ALA A 237 0.54 9.43 -13.55
C ALA A 237 0.89 10.02 -14.94
N GLU A 238 2.08 9.71 -15.46
CA GLU A 238 2.55 10.13 -16.79
C GLU A 238 1.96 9.32 -17.95
N CYS A 239 1.30 8.17 -17.67
CA CYS A 239 0.96 7.15 -18.68
C CYS A 239 -0.52 7.05 -19.00
N PHE A 240 -1.34 8.02 -18.59
CA PHE A 240 -2.76 8.07 -18.93
C PHE A 240 -3.24 9.50 -19.18
N THR A 241 -4.35 9.62 -19.88
CA THR A 241 -4.97 10.88 -20.29
C THR A 241 -6.37 11.03 -19.68
N GLN A 242 -6.97 12.20 -19.79
CA GLN A 242 -8.36 12.42 -19.41
C GLN A 242 -9.34 11.51 -20.19
N GLU A 243 -9.06 11.24 -21.46
CA GLU A 243 -9.86 10.32 -22.28
C GLU A 243 -9.80 8.88 -21.71
N ASP A 244 -8.64 8.44 -21.24
CA ASP A 244 -8.50 7.12 -20.63
C ASP A 244 -9.30 7.01 -19.34
N VAL A 245 -9.28 8.05 -18.50
CA VAL A 245 -10.08 8.09 -17.26
C VAL A 245 -11.57 8.01 -17.59
N LEU A 246 -12.06 8.78 -18.58
CA LEU A 246 -13.45 8.76 -19.00
C LEU A 246 -13.84 7.38 -19.57
N TRP A 247 -12.99 6.80 -20.41
CA TRP A 247 -13.21 5.47 -20.99
C TRP A 247 -13.36 4.38 -19.91
N LEU A 248 -12.54 4.44 -18.85
CA LEU A 248 -12.62 3.53 -17.71
C LEU A 248 -13.86 3.76 -16.86
N LYS A 249 -14.20 5.03 -16.59
CA LYS A 249 -15.41 5.39 -15.85
C LYS A 249 -16.71 4.93 -16.54
N GLU A 250 -16.79 5.00 -17.86
CA GLU A 250 -17.92 4.48 -18.64
C GLU A 250 -18.13 2.96 -18.44
N ARG A 251 -17.06 2.25 -18.00
CA ARG A 251 -17.06 0.81 -17.69
C ARG A 251 -17.20 0.52 -16.20
N GLY A 252 -17.42 1.56 -15.38
CA GLY A 252 -17.53 1.44 -13.94
C GLY A 252 -16.20 1.19 -13.23
N ILE A 253 -15.06 1.44 -13.92
CA ILE A 253 -13.72 1.21 -13.39
C ILE A 253 -13.10 2.53 -12.96
N ALA A 254 -12.60 2.59 -11.73
CA ALA A 254 -11.87 3.73 -11.20
C ALA A 254 -10.40 3.70 -11.59
N VAL A 255 -9.77 4.87 -11.67
CA VAL A 255 -8.32 4.99 -11.79
C VAL A 255 -7.75 5.28 -10.41
N LEU A 256 -6.82 4.43 -9.97
CA LEU A 256 -5.92 4.71 -8.86
C LEU A 256 -4.53 4.96 -9.42
N SER A 257 -3.98 6.16 -9.22
CA SER A 257 -2.62 6.43 -9.71
C SER A 257 -1.59 5.72 -8.84
N ASN A 258 -0.60 5.12 -9.50
CA ASN A 258 0.61 4.70 -8.81
C ASN A 258 1.33 5.93 -8.27
N LEU A 259 2.31 5.72 -7.41
CA LEU A 259 3.02 6.69 -6.60
C LEU A 259 2.84 8.17 -7.02
N GLY A 260 1.98 8.86 -6.29
CA GLY A 260 1.77 10.31 -6.41
C GLY A 260 2.78 11.09 -5.57
N ASP A 261 4.06 10.68 -5.59
CA ASP A 261 5.12 11.28 -4.76
C ASP A 261 5.64 12.59 -5.33
N TYR A 262 5.25 12.92 -6.56
CA TYR A 262 5.76 14.09 -7.28
C TYR A 262 4.75 15.23 -7.27
N PRO A 263 5.04 16.38 -6.67
CA PRO A 263 4.16 17.56 -6.70
C PRO A 263 3.75 17.98 -8.11
N ALA A 264 4.62 17.80 -9.11
CA ALA A 264 4.31 18.09 -10.52
C ALA A 264 3.11 17.30 -11.07
N TRP A 265 2.76 16.17 -10.47
CA TRP A 265 1.61 15.35 -10.88
C TRP A 265 0.33 15.65 -10.09
N TRP A 266 0.41 16.31 -8.95
CA TRP A 266 -0.73 16.48 -8.06
C TRP A 266 -1.87 17.26 -8.71
N GLU A 267 -1.58 18.38 -9.37
CA GLU A 267 -2.60 19.15 -10.10
C GLU A 267 -3.27 18.29 -11.19
N LYS A 268 -2.49 17.53 -11.96
CA LYS A 268 -3.00 16.61 -12.97
C LYS A 268 -3.93 15.56 -12.35
N LEU A 269 -3.50 14.90 -11.27
CA LEU A 269 -4.29 13.84 -10.63
C LEU A 269 -5.60 14.37 -10.06
N VAL A 270 -5.58 15.56 -9.46
CA VAL A 270 -6.79 16.23 -8.96
C VAL A 270 -7.73 16.60 -10.11
N SER A 271 -7.22 17.20 -11.19
CA SER A 271 -8.03 17.67 -12.32
C SER A 271 -8.64 16.53 -13.14
N MET A 272 -8.05 15.35 -13.15
CA MET A 272 -8.55 14.19 -13.90
C MET A 272 -9.62 13.39 -13.17
N ASP A 273 -9.97 13.74 -11.94
CA ASP A 273 -11.00 13.06 -11.15
C ASP A 273 -10.70 11.56 -11.00
N VAL A 274 -9.45 11.25 -10.67
CA VAL A 274 -9.03 9.91 -10.26
C VAL A 274 -9.63 9.54 -8.91
N LEU A 275 -9.84 8.26 -8.63
CA LEU A 275 -10.31 7.81 -7.32
C LEU A 275 -9.35 8.25 -6.20
N GLY A 276 -8.07 8.08 -6.45
CA GLY A 276 -7.01 8.39 -5.49
C GLY A 276 -5.63 8.10 -6.06
N PHE A 277 -4.64 8.14 -5.20
CA PHE A 277 -3.28 7.76 -5.55
C PHE A 277 -2.50 7.27 -4.32
N LYS A 278 -1.51 6.43 -4.57
CA LYS A 278 -0.57 5.96 -3.55
C LYS A 278 0.55 6.97 -3.37
N THR A 279 0.91 7.26 -2.14
CA THR A 279 2.03 8.18 -1.88
C THR A 279 2.74 7.86 -0.56
N ASN A 280 4.05 8.10 -0.55
CA ASN A 280 4.87 8.12 0.65
C ASN A 280 4.79 9.47 1.40
N TYR A 281 4.16 10.50 0.80
CA TYR A 281 4.15 11.89 1.26
C TYR A 281 2.74 12.43 1.50
N VAL A 282 1.91 11.68 2.20
CA VAL A 282 0.51 12.02 2.50
C VAL A 282 0.37 13.43 3.10
N GLU A 283 1.24 13.79 4.07
CA GLU A 283 1.20 15.09 4.73
C GLU A 283 1.53 16.24 3.79
N ALA A 284 2.55 16.05 2.94
CA ALA A 284 2.97 17.06 1.97
C ALA A 284 1.87 17.31 0.94
N PHE A 285 1.26 16.26 0.40
CA PHE A 285 0.13 16.39 -0.52
C PHE A 285 -1.08 17.06 0.17
N THR A 286 -1.42 16.64 1.38
CA THR A 286 -2.55 17.23 2.13
C THR A 286 -2.36 18.72 2.33
N LYS A 287 -1.14 19.14 2.71
CA LYS A 287 -0.79 20.55 2.87
C LYS A 287 -0.95 21.30 1.54
N TRP A 288 -0.36 20.79 0.47
CA TRP A 288 -0.46 21.38 -0.86
C TRP A 288 -1.92 21.51 -1.31
N TRP A 289 -2.73 20.48 -1.10
CA TRP A 289 -4.14 20.49 -1.48
C TRP A 289 -4.92 21.58 -0.73
N LEU A 290 -4.72 21.71 0.58
CA LEU A 290 -5.36 22.73 1.40
C LEU A 290 -4.95 24.16 1.02
N GLU A 291 -3.73 24.35 0.54
CA GLU A 291 -3.22 25.66 0.10
C GLU A 291 -3.77 26.09 -1.27
N ASN A 292 -4.16 25.13 -2.13
CA ASN A 292 -4.54 25.39 -3.52
C ASN A 292 -6.03 25.20 -3.83
N HIS A 293 -6.82 24.58 -2.92
CA HIS A 293 -8.20 24.19 -3.18
C HIS A 293 -9.19 24.61 -2.06
N GLN A 294 -8.87 25.70 -1.33
CA GLN A 294 -9.77 26.31 -0.35
C GLN A 294 -10.70 27.33 -0.97
#